data_a42ee33f07d38495423cd657bb760d49
#
_entry.id   a42ee33f07d38495423cd657bb760d49
#
_cell.length_a   1.000
_cell.length_b   1.000
_cell.length_c   1.000
_cell.angle_alpha   90.00
_cell.angle_beta   90.00
_cell.angle_gamma   90.00
#
_symmetry.space_group_name_H-M   'P 1'
#
loop_
_entity.id
_entity.type
_entity.pdbx_description
1 polymer ?
#
loop_
_entity_poly.entity_id
_entity_poly.type
_entity_poly.pdbx_seq_one_letter_code
_entity_poly.pdbx_strand_id
1 'polypeptide(L)'
;GFFKQQRIINVDDWKQIGFGDGMYQQPAPNSSILYNATQNGNIVRIDRKTGNIQGIKPFSSNPEDKDRYDWVTPIMISKQSPKRIYLGGNRLFISNDGGVSWNKTKDLTKSINRDELSIMGVLGKDTRISRNDGTSSYGEIISMDESPLWFKILWVGTDDGNVQVSKDGGKNWHEVGQNIYGLPSDSYVSRVIASKSGRGTAYVTFDRHR
;
A
#
# COMPACT_ATOMS: atom_id res chain seq x y z
N GLY A 1 10.58 13.30 -14.50
CA GLY A 1 10.65 14.40 -15.44
C GLY A 1 12.07 14.57 -15.95
N PHE A 2 12.26 14.60 -17.27
CA PHE A 2 13.54 14.96 -17.85
C PHE A 2 13.59 16.48 -17.90
N PHE A 3 14.50 17.10 -17.14
CA PHE A 3 14.87 18.48 -17.36
C PHE A 3 15.66 18.56 -18.67
N LYS A 4 15.01 18.92 -19.76
CA LYS A 4 15.71 19.42 -20.93
C LYS A 4 16.14 20.85 -20.63
N GLN A 5 17.41 21.06 -20.40
CA GLN A 5 17.96 22.41 -20.28
C GLN A 5 17.49 23.26 -21.46
N GLN A 6 16.84 24.41 -21.16
CA GLN A 6 16.49 25.48 -22.09
C GLN A 6 15.25 25.28 -23.00
N ARG A 7 14.34 24.35 -22.73
CA ARG A 7 13.08 24.24 -23.47
C ARG A 7 11.87 24.31 -22.53
N ILE A 8 10.86 25.08 -22.94
CA ILE A 8 9.55 25.07 -22.25
C ILE A 8 8.96 23.65 -22.38
N ILE A 9 8.51 23.09 -21.27
CA ILE A 9 7.80 21.80 -21.26
C ILE A 9 6.42 22.04 -21.89
N ASN A 10 6.10 21.29 -22.93
CA ASN A 10 4.81 21.34 -23.60
C ASN A 10 4.10 19.97 -23.56
N VAL A 11 2.93 19.88 -24.16
CA VAL A 11 2.10 18.66 -24.13
C VAL A 11 2.78 17.46 -24.78
N ASP A 12 3.63 17.66 -25.77
CA ASP A 12 4.34 16.59 -26.48
C ASP A 12 5.47 15.96 -25.63
N ASP A 13 5.86 16.62 -24.53
CA ASP A 13 6.84 16.08 -23.59
C ASP A 13 6.20 15.10 -22.59
N TRP A 14 4.87 15.00 -22.58
CA TRP A 14 4.12 14.10 -21.73
C TRP A 14 3.68 12.86 -22.51
N LYS A 15 3.87 11.70 -21.91
CA LYS A 15 3.38 10.44 -22.47
C LYS A 15 2.48 9.75 -21.45
N GLN A 16 1.32 9.34 -21.89
CA GLN A 16 0.49 8.44 -21.10
C GLN A 16 1.19 7.08 -21.04
N ILE A 17 1.51 6.61 -19.83
CA ILE A 17 2.24 5.36 -19.62
C ILE A 17 1.34 4.27 -19.03
N GLY A 18 0.27 4.64 -18.37
CA GLY A 18 -0.67 3.75 -17.74
C GLY A 18 -2.12 4.11 -18.04
N PHE A 19 -3.01 3.43 -17.38
CA PHE A 19 -4.46 3.60 -17.50
C PHE A 19 -5.11 3.52 -16.10
N GLY A 20 -6.43 3.70 -16.04
CA GLY A 20 -7.20 3.81 -14.79
C GLY A 20 -7.09 5.21 -14.21
N ASP A 21 -7.41 5.36 -12.93
CA ASP A 21 -7.48 6.67 -12.26
C ASP A 21 -6.11 7.22 -11.82
N GLY A 22 -5.01 6.60 -12.26
CA GLY A 22 -3.66 7.13 -12.04
C GLY A 22 -3.19 7.04 -10.58
N MET A 23 -3.37 5.89 -9.96
CA MET A 23 -2.94 5.60 -8.58
C MET A 23 -1.40 5.62 -8.43
N TYR A 24 -0.82 4.69 -7.70
CA TYR A 24 0.63 4.62 -7.52
C TYR A 24 1.37 4.27 -8.82
N GLN A 25 2.41 5.06 -9.11
CA GLN A 25 3.36 4.84 -10.20
C GLN A 25 4.75 4.65 -9.61
N GLN A 26 5.35 3.47 -9.81
CA GLN A 26 6.65 3.13 -9.21
C GLN A 26 7.65 2.75 -10.32
N PRO A 27 8.50 3.68 -10.79
CA PRO A 27 9.57 3.35 -11.72
C PRO A 27 10.67 2.55 -11.01
N ALA A 28 11.02 1.38 -11.54
CA ALA A 28 12.12 0.61 -10.99
C ALA A 28 13.46 1.32 -11.26
N PRO A 29 14.33 1.46 -10.25
CA PRO A 29 15.61 2.12 -10.39
C PRO A 29 16.48 1.46 -11.47
N ASN A 30 17.16 2.28 -12.29
CA ASN A 30 18.06 1.84 -13.35
C ASN A 30 17.47 0.81 -14.32
N SER A 31 16.16 0.88 -14.58
CA SER A 31 15.42 -0.09 -15.38
C SER A 31 14.40 0.60 -16.30
N SER A 32 14.00 -0.12 -17.36
CA SER A 32 12.85 0.28 -18.18
C SER A 32 11.51 -0.06 -17.53
N ILE A 33 11.51 -0.80 -16.44
CA ILE A 33 10.29 -1.29 -15.79
C ILE A 33 9.61 -0.18 -14.99
N LEU A 34 8.30 -0.12 -15.14
CA LEU A 34 7.38 0.70 -14.35
C LEU A 34 6.28 -0.21 -13.79
N TYR A 35 5.97 -0.07 -12.53
CA TYR A 35 4.78 -0.65 -11.93
C TYR A 35 3.69 0.42 -11.87
N ASN A 36 2.55 0.12 -12.45
CA ASN A 36 1.38 0.98 -12.46
C ASN A 36 0.25 0.31 -11.69
N ALA A 37 -0.17 0.91 -10.61
CA ALA A 37 -1.34 0.48 -9.86
C ALA A 37 -2.58 1.24 -10.34
N THR A 38 -3.69 0.53 -10.39
CA THR A 38 -5.04 1.08 -10.57
C THR A 38 -5.92 0.66 -9.38
N GLN A 39 -7.22 0.88 -9.45
CA GLN A 39 -8.14 0.65 -8.34
C GLN A 39 -8.09 -0.80 -7.83
N ASN A 40 -8.33 -0.97 -6.52
CA ASN A 40 -8.54 -2.27 -5.87
C ASN A 40 -7.39 -3.26 -6.08
N GLY A 41 -6.15 -2.81 -5.98
CA GLY A 41 -4.96 -3.65 -6.06
C GLY A 41 -4.65 -4.20 -7.45
N ASN A 42 -5.31 -3.71 -8.49
CA ASN A 42 -4.90 -4.04 -9.85
C ASN A 42 -3.56 -3.38 -10.13
N ILE A 43 -2.59 -4.19 -10.51
CA ILE A 43 -1.23 -3.75 -10.78
C ILE A 43 -0.72 -4.39 -12.05
N VAL A 44 -0.05 -3.60 -12.88
CA VAL A 44 0.65 -4.05 -14.07
C VAL A 44 2.12 -3.68 -14.02
N ARG A 45 2.92 -4.53 -14.60
CA ARG A 45 4.33 -4.30 -14.89
C ARG A 45 4.46 -3.90 -16.35
N ILE A 46 5.03 -2.74 -16.60
CA ILE A 46 5.21 -2.16 -17.93
C ILE A 46 6.69 -2.10 -18.24
N ASP A 47 7.12 -2.68 -19.34
CA ASP A 47 8.46 -2.44 -19.88
C ASP A 47 8.38 -1.28 -20.89
N ARG A 48 8.91 -0.13 -20.51
CA ARG A 48 8.88 1.10 -21.32
C ARG A 48 9.73 1.05 -22.59
N LYS A 49 10.65 0.06 -22.69
CA LYS A 49 11.45 -0.15 -23.93
C LYS A 49 10.69 -0.93 -24.96
N THR A 50 10.02 -1.99 -24.55
CA THR A 50 9.32 -2.91 -25.48
C THR A 50 7.84 -2.59 -25.60
N GLY A 51 7.27 -1.82 -24.64
CA GLY A 51 5.83 -1.59 -24.53
C GLY A 51 5.05 -2.77 -23.95
N ASN A 52 5.73 -3.82 -23.49
CA ASN A 52 5.07 -4.99 -22.94
C ASN A 52 4.39 -4.65 -21.61
N ILE A 53 3.12 -5.05 -21.47
CA ILE A 53 2.30 -4.85 -20.26
C ILE A 53 1.84 -6.21 -19.75
N GLN A 54 2.13 -6.49 -18.50
CA GLN A 54 1.78 -7.73 -17.83
C GLN A 54 1.02 -7.45 -16.53
N GLY A 55 -0.16 -8.05 -16.35
CA GLY A 55 -0.88 -8.06 -15.07
C GLY A 55 -0.09 -8.91 -14.08
N ILE A 56 0.15 -8.37 -12.89
CA ILE A 56 0.93 -9.02 -11.84
C ILE A 56 0.23 -9.01 -10.48
N LYS A 57 -1.07 -8.70 -10.43
CA LYS A 57 -1.85 -8.77 -9.18
C LYS A 57 -1.72 -10.17 -8.57
N PRO A 58 -1.42 -10.28 -7.25
CA PRO A 58 -1.46 -11.56 -6.57
C PRO A 58 -2.83 -12.22 -6.72
N PHE A 59 -2.84 -13.50 -7.00
CA PHE A 59 -4.04 -14.30 -7.13
C PHE A 59 -3.97 -15.51 -6.19
N SER A 60 -5.05 -15.76 -5.46
CA SER A 60 -5.22 -17.01 -4.72
C SER A 60 -6.27 -17.88 -5.41
N SER A 61 -5.93 -19.14 -5.65
CA SER A 61 -6.89 -20.15 -6.11
C SER A 61 -7.77 -20.69 -4.98
N ASN A 62 -7.48 -20.36 -3.71
CA ASN A 62 -8.29 -20.76 -2.57
C ASN A 62 -9.45 -19.76 -2.39
N PRO A 63 -10.73 -20.18 -2.54
CA PRO A 63 -11.90 -19.30 -2.34
C PRO A 63 -12.03 -18.73 -0.92
N GLU A 64 -11.43 -19.39 0.06
CA GLU A 64 -11.44 -18.96 1.47
C GLU A 64 -10.46 -17.79 1.72
N ASP A 65 -9.53 -17.55 0.80
CA ASP A 65 -8.59 -16.44 0.87
C ASP A 65 -9.29 -15.14 0.43
N LYS A 66 -9.93 -14.48 1.38
CA LYS A 66 -10.58 -13.18 1.17
C LYS A 66 -9.54 -12.06 1.20
N ASP A 67 -8.75 -11.93 0.14
CA ASP A 67 -7.82 -10.81 -0.01
C ASP A 67 -8.63 -9.53 -0.35
N ARG A 68 -8.44 -8.49 0.47
CA ARG A 68 -9.09 -7.18 0.32
C ARG A 68 -8.06 -6.14 -0.10
N TYR A 69 -8.48 -5.16 -0.86
CA TYR A 69 -7.60 -4.10 -1.37
C TYR A 69 -8.34 -2.76 -1.36
N ASP A 70 -7.71 -1.74 -0.81
CA ASP A 70 -8.21 -0.38 -0.87
C ASP A 70 -8.32 0.12 -2.32
N TRP A 71 -9.21 1.11 -2.53
CA TRP A 71 -9.32 1.77 -3.83
C TRP A 71 -7.95 2.28 -4.31
N VAL A 72 -7.17 2.89 -3.41
CA VAL A 72 -5.80 3.36 -3.66
C VAL A 72 -4.80 2.42 -2.99
N THR A 73 -4.73 1.19 -3.44
CA THR A 73 -3.82 0.16 -2.91
C THR A 73 -2.37 0.61 -3.00
N PRO A 74 -1.61 0.65 -1.88
CA PRO A 74 -0.23 1.06 -1.91
C PRO A 74 0.67 -0.01 -2.53
N ILE A 75 1.59 0.44 -3.38
CA ILE A 75 2.69 -0.36 -3.92
C ILE A 75 4.01 0.33 -3.59
N MET A 76 5.04 -0.46 -3.29
CA MET A 76 6.38 0.05 -3.03
C MET A 76 7.43 -0.88 -3.63
N ILE A 77 8.48 -0.28 -4.22
CA ILE A 77 9.71 -0.99 -4.55
C ILE A 77 10.64 -0.90 -3.35
N SER A 78 11.28 -2.01 -2.99
CA SER A 78 12.29 -2.03 -1.92
C SER A 78 13.39 -1.01 -2.18
N LYS A 79 13.76 -0.27 -1.14
CA LYS A 79 14.87 0.70 -1.18
C LYS A 79 16.23 0.04 -1.37
N GLN A 80 16.32 -1.27 -1.16
CA GLN A 80 17.59 -2.02 -1.19
C GLN A 80 17.63 -3.09 -2.28
N SER A 81 16.50 -3.39 -2.94
CA SER A 81 16.44 -4.37 -4.03
C SER A 81 15.40 -3.99 -5.08
N PRO A 82 15.79 -3.61 -6.29
CA PRO A 82 14.83 -3.16 -7.31
C PRO A 82 13.90 -4.26 -7.83
N LYS A 83 14.21 -5.54 -7.56
CA LYS A 83 13.34 -6.69 -7.88
C LYS A 83 12.34 -7.01 -6.76
N ARG A 84 12.57 -6.47 -5.56
CA ARG A 84 11.63 -6.69 -4.46
C ARG A 84 10.57 -5.61 -4.48
N ILE A 85 9.32 -6.04 -4.56
CA ILE A 85 8.16 -5.16 -4.52
C ILE A 85 7.15 -5.62 -3.47
N TYR A 86 6.41 -4.67 -2.95
CA TYR A 86 5.39 -4.88 -1.94
C TYR A 86 4.05 -4.33 -2.44
N LEU A 87 2.98 -5.04 -2.14
CA LEU A 87 1.61 -4.60 -2.40
C LEU A 87 0.79 -4.75 -1.12
N GLY A 88 0.14 -3.67 -0.70
CA GLY A 88 -0.69 -3.66 0.50
C GLY A 88 -2.12 -4.08 0.17
N GLY A 89 -2.65 -5.03 0.91
CA GLY A 89 -4.06 -5.38 1.01
C GLY A 89 -4.41 -5.51 2.50
N ASN A 90 -5.37 -6.36 2.87
CA ASN A 90 -5.46 -6.76 4.27
C ASN A 90 -4.22 -7.56 4.74
N ARG A 91 -3.45 -8.04 3.79
CA ARG A 91 -2.15 -8.70 3.95
C ARG A 91 -1.08 -7.90 3.21
N LEU A 92 0.17 -8.06 3.61
CA LEU A 92 1.27 -7.58 2.80
C LEU A 92 1.71 -8.69 1.83
N PHE A 93 1.66 -8.39 0.55
CA PHE A 93 2.18 -9.26 -0.50
C PHE A 93 3.61 -8.84 -0.83
N ILE A 94 4.51 -9.80 -0.90
CA ILE A 94 5.94 -9.61 -1.09
C ILE A 94 6.41 -10.43 -2.29
N SER A 95 6.87 -9.76 -3.33
CA SER A 95 7.56 -10.39 -4.45
C SER A 95 9.05 -10.10 -4.38
N ASN A 96 9.88 -11.07 -4.73
CA ASN A 96 11.34 -10.92 -4.84
C ASN A 96 11.84 -11.00 -6.28
N ASP A 97 10.94 -11.13 -7.23
CA ASP A 97 11.22 -11.37 -8.66
C ASP A 97 10.51 -10.39 -9.61
N GLY A 98 10.12 -9.23 -9.08
CA GLY A 98 9.46 -8.19 -9.87
C GLY A 98 8.00 -8.48 -10.19
N GLY A 99 7.30 -9.21 -9.33
CA GLY A 99 5.88 -9.51 -9.45
C GLY A 99 5.55 -10.79 -10.20
N VAL A 100 6.54 -11.64 -10.49
CA VAL A 100 6.30 -12.95 -11.12
C VAL A 100 5.67 -13.94 -10.12
N SER A 101 6.18 -13.91 -8.89
CA SER A 101 5.61 -14.69 -7.79
C SER A 101 5.44 -13.86 -6.53
N TRP A 102 4.51 -14.27 -5.67
CA TRP A 102 4.14 -13.55 -4.46
C TRP A 102 4.07 -14.47 -3.25
N ASN A 103 4.64 -14.01 -2.14
CA ASN A 103 4.37 -14.52 -0.81
C ASN A 103 3.43 -13.55 -0.10
N LYS A 104 2.58 -14.04 0.79
CA LYS A 104 1.68 -13.18 1.58
C LYS A 104 1.82 -13.43 3.06
N THR A 105 1.61 -12.41 3.85
CA THR A 105 1.55 -12.49 5.31
C THR A 105 0.20 -13.03 5.79
N LYS A 106 0.04 -13.21 7.09
CA LYS A 106 -1.29 -13.23 7.73
C LYS A 106 -1.99 -11.89 7.51
N ASP A 107 -3.27 -11.82 7.84
CA ASP A 107 -4.01 -10.55 7.91
C ASP A 107 -3.34 -9.61 8.93
N LEU A 108 -3.07 -8.37 8.54
CA LEU A 108 -2.36 -7.38 9.35
C LEU A 108 -3.29 -6.28 9.88
N THR A 109 -4.57 -6.40 9.60
CA THR A 109 -5.60 -5.46 10.02
C THR A 109 -6.16 -5.84 11.39
N LYS A 110 -7.01 -5.00 11.96
CA LYS A 110 -7.80 -5.35 13.15
C LYS A 110 -9.05 -6.15 12.80
N SER A 111 -9.38 -6.23 11.50
CA SER A 111 -10.60 -6.88 11.02
C SER A 111 -11.87 -6.39 11.70
N ILE A 112 -11.95 -5.08 11.94
CA ILE A 112 -13.09 -4.45 12.61
C ILE A 112 -14.33 -4.62 11.73
N ASN A 113 -15.42 -5.09 12.33
CA ASN A 113 -16.72 -5.12 11.65
C ASN A 113 -17.28 -3.70 11.53
N ARG A 114 -17.26 -3.16 10.32
CA ARG A 114 -17.72 -1.80 10.08
C ARG A 114 -19.22 -1.59 10.34
N ASP A 115 -20.00 -2.64 10.32
CA ASP A 115 -21.43 -2.57 10.68
C ASP A 115 -21.66 -2.13 12.12
N GLU A 116 -20.71 -2.39 12.99
CA GLU A 116 -20.74 -2.10 14.42
C GLU A 116 -20.10 -0.75 14.76
N LEU A 117 -19.41 -0.12 13.81
CA LEU A 117 -18.83 1.22 14.00
C LEU A 117 -19.88 2.31 13.81
N SER A 118 -19.80 3.34 14.65
CA SER A 118 -20.59 4.56 14.47
C SER A 118 -19.90 5.48 13.47
N ILE A 119 -20.63 5.86 12.42
CA ILE A 119 -20.21 6.84 11.42
C ILE A 119 -21.12 8.06 11.61
N MET A 120 -20.55 9.17 12.06
CA MET A 120 -21.28 10.41 12.36
C MET A 120 -22.51 10.20 13.29
N GLY A 121 -22.39 9.29 14.26
CA GLY A 121 -23.44 8.98 15.21
C GLY A 121 -24.46 7.93 14.74
N VAL A 122 -24.32 7.38 13.53
CA VAL A 122 -25.17 6.32 12.99
C VAL A 122 -24.34 5.03 12.87
N LEU A 123 -24.91 3.89 13.31
CA LEU A 123 -24.23 2.61 13.12
C LEU A 123 -24.05 2.29 11.64
N GLY A 124 -22.90 1.70 11.28
CA GLY A 124 -22.57 1.36 9.91
C GLY A 124 -23.62 0.53 9.20
N LYS A 125 -24.22 -0.45 9.91
CA LYS A 125 -25.35 -1.27 9.40
C LYS A 125 -26.58 -0.46 9.03
N ASP A 126 -26.79 0.69 9.67
CA ASP A 126 -27.95 1.56 9.45
C ASP A 126 -27.66 2.69 8.46
N THR A 127 -26.41 2.79 7.99
CA THR A 127 -25.99 3.78 6.99
C THR A 127 -26.45 3.35 5.61
N ARG A 128 -27.35 4.14 4.99
CA ARG A 128 -27.94 3.82 3.68
C ARG A 128 -27.08 4.21 2.49
N ILE A 129 -26.21 5.20 2.66
CA ILE A 129 -25.38 5.76 1.58
C ILE A 129 -23.92 5.65 1.98
N SER A 130 -23.11 5.13 1.07
CA SER A 130 -21.64 5.15 1.13
C SER A 130 -21.02 4.66 2.44
N ARG A 131 -21.52 3.54 2.96
CA ARG A 131 -20.93 2.90 4.16
C ARG A 131 -19.43 2.70 4.05
N ASN A 132 -18.93 2.47 2.85
CA ASN A 132 -17.53 2.24 2.55
C ASN A 132 -16.98 3.31 1.58
N ASP A 133 -17.19 4.59 1.89
CA ASP A 133 -16.81 5.71 1.04
C ASP A 133 -15.42 5.56 0.41
N GLY A 134 -15.40 5.42 -0.93
CA GLY A 134 -14.17 5.26 -1.71
C GLY A 134 -13.42 3.95 -1.47
N THR A 135 -13.92 3.04 -0.65
CA THR A 135 -13.33 1.70 -0.44
C THR A 135 -14.33 0.62 -0.81
N SER A 136 -13.86 -0.46 -1.41
CA SER A 136 -14.68 -1.64 -1.67
C SER A 136 -14.89 -2.50 -0.42
N SER A 137 -14.02 -2.35 0.57
CA SER A 137 -14.02 -3.08 1.84
C SER A 137 -13.37 -2.24 2.94
N TYR A 138 -13.25 -2.78 4.14
CA TYR A 138 -12.63 -2.14 5.28
C TYR A 138 -11.66 -3.10 5.97
N GLY A 139 -10.58 -2.57 6.51
CA GLY A 139 -9.45 -3.32 7.02
C GLY A 139 -8.45 -3.62 5.92
N GLU A 140 -7.73 -2.58 5.47
CA GLU A 140 -6.67 -2.67 4.45
C GLU A 140 -5.46 -1.84 4.83
N ILE A 141 -4.30 -2.26 4.32
CA ILE A 141 -3.06 -1.48 4.40
C ILE A 141 -3.18 -0.32 3.42
N ILE A 142 -3.06 0.89 3.94
CA ILE A 142 -3.12 2.13 3.15
C ILE A 142 -1.78 2.88 3.15
N SER A 143 -0.89 2.54 4.06
CA SER A 143 0.46 3.08 4.08
C SER A 143 1.46 2.03 4.52
N MET A 144 2.61 2.01 3.88
CA MET A 144 3.72 1.11 4.23
C MET A 144 5.06 1.75 3.91
N ASP A 145 6.09 1.37 4.65
CA ASP A 145 7.46 1.78 4.35
C ASP A 145 8.49 0.73 4.78
N GLU A 146 9.57 0.64 4.03
CA GLU A 146 10.75 -0.15 4.33
C GLU A 146 11.82 0.74 4.94
N SER A 147 12.47 0.29 6.01
CA SER A 147 13.60 1.04 6.55
C SER A 147 14.72 1.18 5.52
N PRO A 148 15.19 2.41 5.23
CA PRO A 148 16.34 2.58 4.34
C PRO A 148 17.64 2.04 4.92
N LEU A 149 17.68 1.77 6.22
CA LEU A 149 18.86 1.29 6.93
C LEU A 149 18.91 -0.25 7.01
N TRP A 150 17.77 -0.93 6.87
CA TRP A 150 17.71 -2.38 6.98
C TRP A 150 16.44 -2.96 6.35
N PHE A 151 16.57 -3.68 5.24
CA PHE A 151 15.46 -4.22 4.44
C PHE A 151 14.52 -5.18 5.20
N LYS A 152 14.94 -5.71 6.34
CA LYS A 152 14.10 -6.58 7.16
C LYS A 152 13.12 -5.82 8.06
N ILE A 153 13.27 -4.50 8.19
CA ILE A 153 12.34 -3.68 8.96
C ILE A 153 11.30 -3.08 8.02
N LEU A 154 10.08 -3.55 8.19
CA LEU A 154 8.91 -3.12 7.42
C LEU A 154 7.86 -2.57 8.39
N TRP A 155 7.21 -1.50 7.97
CA TRP A 155 6.13 -0.86 8.69
C TRP A 155 4.88 -0.83 7.83
N VAL A 156 3.72 -1.07 8.45
CA VAL A 156 2.42 -0.93 7.79
C VAL A 156 1.45 -0.18 8.69
N GLY A 157 0.57 0.58 8.07
CA GLY A 157 -0.56 1.26 8.69
C GLY A 157 -1.84 0.96 7.94
N THR A 158 -2.93 0.72 8.67
CA THR A 158 -4.22 0.32 8.12
C THR A 158 -5.30 1.36 8.32
N ASP A 159 -6.35 1.30 7.53
CA ASP A 159 -7.53 2.16 7.64
C ASP A 159 -8.34 1.92 8.91
N ASP A 160 -8.25 0.72 9.50
CA ASP A 160 -8.87 0.34 10.77
C ASP A 160 -7.95 0.60 12.00
N GLY A 161 -6.89 1.39 11.81
CA GLY A 161 -6.06 1.94 12.89
C GLY A 161 -4.99 1.00 13.43
N ASN A 162 -4.57 -0.02 12.67
CA ASN A 162 -3.47 -0.87 13.08
C ASN A 162 -2.13 -0.32 12.57
N VAL A 163 -1.13 -0.22 13.45
CA VAL A 163 0.26 0.05 13.10
C VAL A 163 1.09 -1.15 13.47
N GLN A 164 1.69 -1.80 12.49
CA GLN A 164 2.51 -2.97 12.73
C GLN A 164 3.93 -2.81 12.19
N VAL A 165 4.87 -3.46 12.86
CA VAL A 165 6.27 -3.55 12.44
C VAL A 165 6.71 -5.00 12.34
N SER A 166 7.42 -5.30 11.27
CA SER A 166 8.23 -6.52 11.13
C SER A 166 9.70 -6.16 11.26
N LYS A 167 10.49 -7.03 11.90
CA LYS A 167 11.95 -6.90 12.02
C LYS A 167 12.72 -8.01 11.30
N ASP A 168 12.01 -8.87 10.61
CA ASP A 168 12.54 -10.09 9.97
C ASP A 168 12.14 -10.26 8.49
N GLY A 169 11.74 -9.15 7.86
CA GLY A 169 11.40 -9.11 6.44
C GLY A 169 9.99 -9.58 6.13
N GLY A 170 9.06 -9.39 7.07
CA GLY A 170 7.64 -9.67 6.90
C GLY A 170 7.19 -11.05 7.38
N LYS A 171 8.06 -11.82 8.05
CA LYS A 171 7.70 -13.14 8.58
C LYS A 171 6.86 -13.03 9.85
N ASN A 172 7.29 -12.19 10.80
CA ASN A 172 6.59 -11.93 12.04
C ASN A 172 6.28 -10.44 12.17
N TRP A 173 5.13 -10.13 12.77
CA TRP A 173 4.60 -8.79 12.90
C TRP A 173 4.18 -8.52 14.33
N HIS A 174 4.44 -7.29 14.78
CA HIS A 174 4.10 -6.78 16.10
C HIS A 174 3.28 -5.51 15.97
N GLU A 175 2.11 -5.49 16.58
CA GLU A 175 1.33 -4.28 16.72
C GLU A 175 2.02 -3.31 17.69
N VAL A 176 2.11 -2.05 17.29
CA VAL A 176 2.73 -0.99 18.09
C VAL A 176 1.83 0.23 18.27
N GLY A 177 0.74 0.33 17.55
CA GLY A 177 -0.22 1.43 17.64
C GLY A 177 -0.85 1.58 19.02
N GLN A 178 -1.10 0.46 19.71
CA GLN A 178 -1.63 0.43 21.06
C GLN A 178 -0.73 1.11 22.12
N ASN A 179 0.55 1.31 21.82
CA ASN A 179 1.49 1.98 22.71
C ASN A 179 1.44 3.51 22.59
N ILE A 180 0.64 4.05 21.67
CA ILE A 180 0.52 5.49 21.46
C ILE A 180 -0.54 6.03 22.42
N TYR A 181 -0.08 6.79 23.43
CA TYR A 181 -0.95 7.35 24.47
C TYR A 181 -2.00 8.30 23.86
N GLY A 182 -3.26 8.10 24.26
CA GLY A 182 -4.37 8.98 23.85
C GLY A 182 -4.87 8.76 22.41
N LEU A 183 -4.32 7.80 21.68
CA LEU A 183 -4.79 7.48 20.34
C LEU A 183 -6.02 6.57 20.43
N PRO A 184 -7.18 6.95 19.88
CA PRO A 184 -8.32 6.05 19.72
C PRO A 184 -7.97 4.84 18.84
N SER A 185 -8.48 3.68 19.20
CA SER A 185 -8.05 2.38 18.63
C SER A 185 -8.37 2.19 17.15
N ASP A 186 -9.35 2.93 16.64
CA ASP A 186 -9.87 2.88 15.26
C ASP A 186 -9.39 4.05 14.40
N SER A 187 -8.37 4.80 14.86
CA SER A 187 -7.87 5.96 14.14
C SER A 187 -7.18 5.55 12.84
N TYR A 188 -7.68 6.04 11.73
CA TYR A 188 -7.13 5.81 10.39
C TYR A 188 -5.64 6.19 10.33
N VAL A 189 -4.78 5.27 9.88
CA VAL A 189 -3.34 5.52 9.74
C VAL A 189 -3.06 6.15 8.40
N SER A 190 -3.07 7.48 8.32
CA SER A 190 -2.93 8.18 7.05
C SER A 190 -1.53 8.07 6.44
N ARG A 191 -0.48 7.92 7.26
CA ARG A 191 0.88 7.73 6.76
C ARG A 191 1.77 7.01 7.76
N VAL A 192 2.67 6.18 7.23
CA VAL A 192 3.81 5.59 7.95
C VAL A 192 5.07 5.84 7.14
N ILE A 193 6.13 6.34 7.80
CA ILE A 193 7.45 6.58 7.16
C ILE A 193 8.54 6.10 8.09
N ALA A 194 9.37 5.17 7.61
CA ALA A 194 10.56 4.71 8.35
C ALA A 194 11.62 5.81 8.41
N SER A 195 12.24 5.97 9.56
CA SER A 195 13.30 6.95 9.79
C SER A 195 14.53 6.66 8.93
N LYS A 196 15.14 7.72 8.41
CA LYS A 196 16.41 7.64 7.67
C LYS A 196 17.63 7.56 8.58
N SER A 197 17.48 7.88 9.87
CA SER A 197 18.58 7.95 10.84
C SER A 197 18.42 6.97 12.01
N GLY A 198 17.22 6.48 12.29
CA GLY A 198 16.94 5.55 13.38
C GLY A 198 16.46 4.20 12.87
N ARG A 199 17.28 3.15 13.02
CA ARG A 199 17.00 1.79 12.52
C ARG A 199 15.79 1.16 13.21
N GLY A 200 14.89 1.50 13.67
CA GLY A 200 13.73 0.89 14.32
C GLY A 200 12.71 1.95 14.67
N THR A 201 12.88 3.11 14.06
CA THR A 201 12.03 4.28 14.26
C THR A 201 11.20 4.53 13.04
N ALA A 202 9.93 4.89 13.23
CA ALA A 202 9.04 5.38 12.20
C ALA A 202 8.27 6.60 12.69
N TYR A 203 7.82 7.41 11.77
CA TYR A 203 6.88 8.51 11.98
C TYR A 203 5.53 8.08 11.45
N VAL A 204 4.48 8.31 12.22
CA VAL A 204 3.12 7.89 11.87
C VAL A 204 2.18 9.07 12.04
N THR A 205 1.28 9.26 11.08
CA THR A 205 0.19 10.22 11.18
C THR A 205 -1.15 9.52 11.16
N PHE A 206 -2.10 10.08 11.88
CA PHE A 206 -3.44 9.56 12.00
C PHE A 206 -4.45 10.65 11.67
N ASP A 207 -5.61 10.24 11.19
CA ASP A 207 -6.75 11.12 11.10
C ASP A 207 -8.05 10.38 11.52
N ARG A 208 -9.14 11.10 11.61
CA ARG A 208 -10.45 10.57 12.01
C ARG A 208 -11.54 11.10 11.08
N HIS A 209 -11.30 11.02 9.79
CA HIS A 209 -12.25 11.49 8.79
C HIS A 209 -13.41 10.52 8.56
N ARG A 210 -13.36 9.34 9.14
CA ARG A 210 -14.38 8.27 9.03
C ARG A 210 -14.98 7.90 10.37
#